data_2d058c67bdbe7e4f74b00d411cc8d72e
#
_entry.id   2d058c67bdbe7e4f74b00d411cc8d72e
#
_cell.length_a   1.000
_cell.length_b   1.000
_cell.length_c   1.000
_cell.angle_alpha   90.00
_cell.angle_beta   90.00
_cell.angle_gamma   90.00
#
_symmetry.space_group_name_H-M   'P 1'
#
loop_
_entity.id
_entity.type
_entity.pdbx_description
1 polymer ?
#
loop_
_entity_poly.entity_id
_entity_poly.type
_entity_poly.pdbx_seq_one_letter_code
_entity_poly.pdbx_strand_id
1 'polypeptide(L)' 'VGYTAASAHLMSLPLREAREVFERQYLLAQIERFGGNISKTAEFVGMERSALHRKIKSLGL' A
#
# COMPACT_ATOMS: atom_id res chain seq x y z
N VAL A 1 10.66 16.97 4.30
CA VAL A 1 9.28 16.52 4.13
C VAL A 1 8.61 16.48 5.50
N GLY A 2 7.61 17.30 5.69
CA GLY A 2 6.89 17.34 6.95
C GLY A 2 5.90 16.17 7.09
N TYR A 3 5.48 15.93 8.31
CA TYR A 3 4.42 14.97 8.56
C TYR A 3 3.08 15.54 8.13
N THR A 4 2.29 14.71 7.46
CA THR A 4 0.89 15.04 7.18
C THR A 4 0.04 14.55 8.35
N ALA A 5 -1.25 14.92 8.37
CA ALA A 5 -2.17 14.41 9.37
C ALA A 5 -2.25 12.86 9.32
N ALA A 6 -2.20 12.27 8.12
CA ALA A 6 -2.20 10.82 7.96
C ALA A 6 -0.94 10.20 8.56
N SER A 7 0.23 10.82 8.34
CA SER A 7 1.49 10.33 8.92
C SER A 7 1.48 10.43 10.43
N ALA A 8 0.94 11.51 10.99
CA ALA A 8 0.83 11.66 12.44
C ALA A 8 -0.08 10.59 13.03
N HIS A 9 -1.18 10.26 12.36
CA HIS A 9 -2.06 9.19 12.78
C HIS A 9 -1.33 7.84 12.78
N LEU A 10 -0.57 7.58 11.72
CA LEU A 10 0.22 6.34 11.62
C LEU A 10 1.18 6.18 12.80
N MET A 11 1.83 7.28 13.20
CA MET A 11 2.79 7.23 14.28
C MET A 11 2.15 6.91 15.63
N SER A 12 0.84 7.09 15.75
CA SER A 12 0.12 6.80 17.00
C SER A 12 -0.40 5.37 17.08
N LEU A 13 -0.27 4.58 16.02
CA LEU A 13 -0.78 3.22 15.97
C LEU A 13 0.29 2.19 16.35
N PRO A 14 -0.14 1.04 16.90
CA PRO A 14 0.79 -0.09 17.02
C PRO A 14 1.37 -0.45 15.66
N LEU A 15 2.57 -1.01 15.65
CA LEU A 15 3.30 -1.29 14.42
C LEU A 15 2.48 -2.07 13.39
N ARG A 16 1.78 -3.10 13.82
CA ARG A 16 0.98 -3.94 12.92
C ARG A 16 -0.10 -3.14 12.20
N GLU A 17 -0.82 -2.33 12.94
CA GLU A 17 -1.87 -1.50 12.37
C GLU A 17 -1.31 -0.40 11.50
N ALA A 18 -0.21 0.21 11.93
CA ALA A 18 0.47 1.23 11.14
C ALA A 18 0.92 0.68 9.79
N ARG A 19 1.46 -0.53 9.77
CA ARG A 19 1.86 -1.19 8.53
C ARG A 19 0.69 -1.43 7.61
N GLU A 20 -0.42 -1.92 8.14
CA GLU A 20 -1.62 -2.19 7.33
C GLU A 20 -2.17 -0.92 6.71
N VAL A 21 -2.26 0.15 7.48
CA VAL A 21 -2.74 1.44 6.99
C VAL A 21 -1.81 1.96 5.90
N PHE A 22 -0.50 1.94 6.15
CA PHE A 22 0.47 2.42 5.17
C PHE A 22 0.41 1.58 3.88
N GLU A 23 0.42 0.27 4.00
CA GLU A 23 0.43 -0.62 2.83
C GLU A 23 -0.82 -0.43 1.99
N ARG A 24 -1.98 -0.27 2.64
CA ARG A 24 -3.23 -0.02 1.92
C ARG A 24 -3.17 1.26 1.12
N GLN A 25 -2.75 2.36 1.76
CA GLN A 25 -2.65 3.65 1.09
C GLN A 25 -1.61 3.63 -0.02
N TYR A 26 -0.45 3.03 0.25
CA TYR A 26 0.63 2.96 -0.70
C TYR A 26 0.23 2.16 -1.95
N LEU A 27 -0.29 0.96 -1.74
CA LEU A 27 -0.66 0.09 -2.86
C LEU A 27 -1.81 0.68 -3.66
N LEU A 28 -2.81 1.26 -3.01
CA LEU A 28 -3.90 1.91 -3.71
C LEU A 28 -3.38 3.03 -4.60
N ALA A 29 -2.48 3.86 -4.08
CA ALA A 29 -1.88 4.95 -4.85
C ALA A 29 -1.09 4.42 -6.06
N GLN A 30 -0.34 3.34 -5.87
CA GLN A 30 0.44 2.77 -6.98
C GLN A 30 -0.46 2.11 -8.02
N ILE A 31 -1.50 1.41 -7.59
CA ILE A 31 -2.46 0.81 -8.52
C ILE A 31 -3.12 1.89 -9.37
N GLU A 32 -3.54 2.99 -8.76
CA GLU A 32 -4.15 4.11 -9.47
C GLU A 32 -3.15 4.76 -10.43
N ARG A 33 -1.91 4.91 -9.99
CA ARG A 33 -0.84 5.49 -10.80
C ARG A 33 -0.66 4.73 -12.12
N PHE A 34 -0.76 3.41 -12.07
CA PHE A 34 -0.60 2.56 -13.25
C PHE A 34 -1.93 2.18 -13.91
N GLY A 35 -2.99 2.90 -13.59
CA GLY A 35 -4.28 2.71 -14.25
C GLY A 35 -4.91 1.36 -14.01
N GLY A 36 -4.63 0.72 -12.89
CA GLY A 36 -5.16 -0.60 -12.57
C GLY A 36 -4.34 -1.76 -13.14
N ASN A 37 -3.20 -1.47 -13.76
CA ASN A 37 -2.34 -2.51 -14.33
C ASN A 37 -1.55 -3.19 -13.21
N ILE A 38 -2.00 -4.35 -12.78
CA ILE A 38 -1.39 -5.07 -11.65
C ILE A 38 0.03 -5.53 -11.97
N SER A 39 0.29 -5.94 -13.20
CA SER A 39 1.64 -6.38 -13.59
C SER A 39 2.66 -5.25 -13.46
N LYS A 40 2.32 -4.07 -13.95
CA LYS A 40 3.20 -2.90 -13.83
C LYS A 40 3.33 -2.44 -12.39
N THR A 41 2.24 -2.48 -11.64
CA THR A 41 2.27 -2.12 -10.23
C THR A 41 3.20 -3.05 -9.45
N ALA A 42 3.08 -4.36 -9.66
CA ALA A 42 3.93 -5.35 -9.01
C ALA A 42 5.40 -5.12 -9.32
N GLU A 43 5.71 -4.85 -10.58
CA GLU A 43 7.07 -4.57 -11.01
C GLU A 43 7.65 -3.35 -10.28
N PHE A 44 6.86 -2.28 -10.20
CA PHE A 44 7.30 -1.05 -9.54
C PHE A 44 7.53 -1.25 -8.04
N VAL A 45 6.59 -1.91 -7.36
CA VAL A 45 6.70 -2.09 -5.91
C VAL A 45 7.66 -3.21 -5.50
N GLY A 46 8.19 -3.95 -6.45
CA GLY A 46 9.16 -5.01 -6.18
C GLY A 46 8.55 -6.31 -5.66
N MET A 47 7.32 -6.62 -6.05
CA MET A 47 6.64 -7.85 -5.65
C MET A 47 6.30 -8.69 -6.87
N GLU A 48 6.17 -10.00 -6.66
CA GLU A 48 5.61 -10.86 -7.69
C GLU A 48 4.11 -10.56 -7.83
N ARG A 49 3.60 -10.73 -9.04
CA ARG A 49 2.20 -10.45 -9.33
C ARG A 49 1.25 -11.23 -8.41
N SER A 50 1.52 -12.51 -8.21
CA SER A 50 0.68 -13.34 -7.33
C SER A 50 0.73 -12.88 -5.87
N ALA A 51 1.91 -12.47 -5.42
CA ALA A 51 2.07 -11.94 -4.07
C ALA A 51 1.31 -10.63 -3.90
N LEU A 52 1.36 -9.76 -4.92
CA LEU A 52 0.62 -8.50 -4.90
C LEU A 52 -0.89 -8.75 -4.85
N HIS A 53 -1.40 -9.68 -5.64
CA HIS A 53 -2.82 -10.04 -5.61
C HIS A 53 -3.26 -10.48 -4.22
N ARG A 54 -2.47 -11.33 -3.58
CA ARG A 54 -2.78 -11.78 -2.21
C ARG A 54 -2.76 -10.64 -1.22
N LYS A 55 -1.80 -9.73 -1.35
CA LYS A 55 -1.69 -8.57 -0.49
C LYS A 55 -2.90 -7.65 -0.65
N ILE A 56 -3.29 -7.38 -1.89
CA ILE A 56 -4.46 -6.56 -2.19
C ILE A 56 -5.71 -7.14 -1.55
N LYS A 57 -5.89 -8.45 -1.70
CA LYS A 57 -7.04 -9.14 -1.12
C LYS A 57 -7.00 -9.08 0.41
N SER A 58 -5.84 -9.31 0.99
CA SER A 58 -5.64 -9.27 2.44
C SER A 58 -5.97 -7.90 3.03
N LEU A 59 -5.65 -6.84 2.30
CA LEU A 59 -5.89 -5.47 2.76
C LEU A 59 -7.31 -4.96 2.46
N GLY A 60 -8.10 -5.74 1.74
CA GLY A 60 -9.47 -5.37 1.42
C GLY A 60 -9.58 -4.31 0.32
N LEU A 61 -8.62 -4.28 -0.55
CA LEU A 61 -8.61 -3.32 -1.67
C LEU A 61 -9.38 -3.81 -2.88
#